data_9e690368939bd743f8bc4f16247b7aac
#
_entry.id   9e690368939bd743f8bc4f16247b7aac
#
_cell.length_a   1.000
_cell.length_b   1.000
_cell.length_c   1.000
_cell.angle_alpha   90.00
_cell.angle_beta   90.00
_cell.angle_gamma   90.00
#
_symmetry.space_group_name_H-M   'P 1'
#
loop_
_entity.id
_entity.type
_entity.pdbx_description
1 polymer ?
#
loop_
_entity_poly.entity_id
_entity_poly.type
_entity_poly.pdbx_seq_one_letter_code
_entity_poly.pdbx_strand_id
1 'polypeptide(L)'
;MNEIFNALTISLTVGFMVFIVAYTNANRFLEWLRWQSIGTRDYIVEKLGLMFIEAQPNQVLGVMIATSMLPALIVFWLVMPALIPACILFLVVAIAMWFVPKAIVDTMFSRRVELFNTQMVDGLGLMANGMKSGLSIIQSIGMVKREMPNPFSQEVDYVLKQQMLGISVEDAFQNLAKRIGSEDVNMFVTAVVILKETGGNLAETFETIVAVIRERIKVEKKISAMMRQNLAQGAIVASMPFALLAMFYFSDEGFLMPMFQEPLGWALLGVAFVFWVIGVIAIYKVVQIKV
;
A
#
# COMPACT_ATOMS: atom_id res chain seq x y z
N MET A 1 0.91 24.29 49.99
CA MET A 1 1.57 25.39 49.26
C MET A 1 2.96 24.98 48.77
N ASN A 2 3.78 24.29 49.56
CA ASN A 2 5.13 23.84 49.15
C ASN A 2 5.16 22.77 48.10
N GLU A 3 4.16 21.87 48.04
CA GLU A 3 4.12 20.81 46.98
C GLU A 3 3.80 21.37 45.60
N ILE A 4 2.92 22.37 45.52
CA ILE A 4 2.58 23.02 44.23
C ILE A 4 3.77 23.85 43.74
N PHE A 5 4.53 24.47 44.64
CA PHE A 5 5.70 25.25 44.29
C PHE A 5 6.86 24.34 43.81
N ASN A 6 7.03 23.17 44.41
CA ASN A 6 8.02 22.17 43.99
C ASN A 6 7.65 21.55 42.62
N ALA A 7 6.36 21.25 42.39
CA ALA A 7 5.91 20.74 41.12
C ALA A 7 6.09 21.77 39.97
N LEU A 8 5.83 23.05 40.24
CA LEU A 8 6.05 24.15 39.28
C LEU A 8 7.54 24.39 38.96
N THR A 9 8.38 24.35 39.97
CA THR A 9 9.86 24.50 39.78
C THR A 9 10.45 23.30 39.03
N ILE A 10 10.02 22.07 39.31
CA ILE A 10 10.46 20.87 38.60
C ILE A 10 9.98 20.91 37.13
N SER A 11 8.74 21.32 36.87
CA SER A 11 8.22 21.41 35.48
C SER A 11 8.91 22.51 34.66
N LEU A 12 9.25 23.65 35.31
CA LEU A 12 10.01 24.73 34.66
C LEU A 12 11.47 24.34 34.38
N THR A 13 12.13 23.65 35.30
CA THR A 13 13.51 23.18 35.09
C THR A 13 13.61 22.10 34.04
N VAL A 14 12.68 21.14 34.04
CA VAL A 14 12.59 20.10 32.98
C VAL A 14 12.24 20.72 31.61
N GLY A 15 11.29 21.65 31.56
CA GLY A 15 10.94 22.39 30.36
C GLY A 15 12.11 23.19 29.79
N PHE A 16 12.88 23.84 30.64
CA PHE A 16 14.08 24.61 30.26
C PHE A 16 15.21 23.69 29.77
N MET A 17 15.39 22.53 30.41
CA MET A 17 16.39 21.53 29.98
C MET A 17 16.05 20.92 28.65
N VAL A 18 14.78 20.58 28.41
CA VAL A 18 14.27 20.11 27.11
C VAL A 18 14.41 21.18 26.05
N PHE A 19 14.13 22.44 26.36
CA PHE A 19 14.33 23.57 25.45
C PHE A 19 15.81 23.76 25.08
N ILE A 20 16.75 23.66 26.01
CA ILE A 20 18.20 23.76 25.74
C ILE A 20 18.65 22.59 24.85
N VAL A 21 18.22 21.35 25.17
CA VAL A 21 18.57 20.16 24.35
C VAL A 21 17.95 20.25 22.96
N ALA A 22 16.73 20.73 22.83
CA ALA A 22 16.08 20.98 21.53
C ALA A 22 16.80 22.10 20.75
N TYR A 23 17.17 23.19 21.41
CA TYR A 23 17.85 24.31 20.77
C TYR A 23 19.28 23.96 20.32
N THR A 24 20.05 23.24 21.14
CA THR A 24 21.42 22.82 20.79
C THR A 24 21.47 21.76 19.70
N ASN A 25 20.42 20.93 19.59
CA ASN A 25 20.32 19.94 18.52
C ASN A 25 19.43 20.37 17.34
N ALA A 26 18.83 21.58 17.41
CA ALA A 26 17.90 22.07 16.40
C ALA A 26 18.52 22.08 14.98
N ASN A 27 19.77 22.48 14.84
CA ASN A 27 20.45 22.49 13.54
C ASN A 27 20.68 21.08 13.00
N ARG A 28 21.12 20.13 13.83
CA ARG A 28 21.28 18.72 13.44
C ARG A 28 19.93 18.06 13.10
N PHE A 29 18.92 18.38 13.90
CA PHE A 29 17.55 17.88 13.66
C PHE A 29 16.93 18.48 12.40
N LEU A 30 17.15 19.77 12.14
CA LEU A 30 16.71 20.44 10.92
C LEU A 30 17.46 19.94 9.66
N GLU A 31 18.74 19.65 9.78
CA GLU A 31 19.53 19.05 8.69
C GLU A 31 19.06 17.60 8.43
N TRP A 32 18.84 16.81 9.45
CA TRP A 32 18.29 15.47 9.32
C TRP A 32 16.87 15.49 8.74
N LEU A 33 15.99 16.39 9.19
CA LEU A 33 14.67 16.62 8.61
C LEU A 33 14.76 17.07 7.15
N ARG A 34 15.67 17.96 6.81
CA ARG A 34 15.91 18.40 5.43
C ARG A 34 16.34 17.23 4.55
N TRP A 35 17.29 16.43 4.98
CA TRP A 35 17.72 15.24 4.23
C TRP A 35 16.58 14.24 4.05
N GLN A 36 15.85 13.95 5.09
CA GLN A 36 14.71 13.04 5.05
C GLN A 36 13.54 13.62 4.24
N SER A 37 13.29 14.91 4.34
CA SER A 37 12.19 15.58 3.64
C SER A 37 12.46 15.74 2.15
N ILE A 38 13.69 16.05 1.74
CA ILE A 38 14.06 16.21 0.34
C ILE A 38 13.90 14.86 -0.39
N GLY A 39 14.41 13.76 0.17
CA GLY A 39 14.27 12.44 -0.43
C GLY A 39 12.82 11.96 -0.56
N THR A 40 12.00 12.16 0.48
CA THR A 40 10.58 11.78 0.45
C THR A 40 9.76 12.68 -0.46
N ARG A 41 10.04 13.99 -0.46
CA ARG A 41 9.41 14.95 -1.37
C ARG A 41 9.70 14.62 -2.84
N ASP A 42 10.96 14.42 -3.19
CA ASP A 42 11.38 14.16 -4.56
C ASP A 42 10.79 12.81 -5.05
N TYR A 43 10.76 11.80 -4.20
CA TYR A 43 10.07 10.54 -4.46
C TYR A 43 8.57 10.73 -4.74
N ILE A 44 7.87 11.55 -3.93
CA ILE A 44 6.45 11.84 -4.14
C ILE A 44 6.23 12.60 -5.44
N VAL A 45 7.05 13.61 -5.72
CA VAL A 45 6.98 14.40 -6.98
C VAL A 45 7.22 13.50 -8.19
N GLU A 46 8.23 12.65 -8.15
CA GLU A 46 8.53 11.69 -9.20
C GLU A 46 7.33 10.72 -9.42
N LYS A 47 6.81 10.12 -8.36
CA LYS A 47 5.64 9.22 -8.43
C LYS A 47 4.40 9.91 -8.98
N LEU A 48 4.12 11.15 -8.57
CA LEU A 48 3.02 11.94 -9.11
C LEU A 48 3.25 12.26 -10.60
N GLY A 49 4.47 12.58 -10.99
CA GLY A 49 4.87 12.77 -12.40
C GLY A 49 4.66 11.50 -13.25
N LEU A 50 4.92 10.30 -12.69
CA LEU A 50 4.59 9.04 -13.34
C LEU A 50 3.07 8.87 -13.53
N MET A 51 2.24 9.49 -12.69
CA MET A 51 0.77 9.47 -12.82
C MET A 51 0.22 10.61 -13.69
N PHE A 52 1.06 11.40 -14.35
CA PHE A 52 0.70 12.63 -15.08
C PHE A 52 0.05 13.72 -14.21
N ILE A 53 0.37 13.73 -12.93
CA ILE A 53 -0.05 14.77 -12.00
C ILE A 53 1.11 15.72 -11.81
N GLU A 54 0.97 16.95 -12.34
CA GLU A 54 1.97 18.00 -12.15
C GLU A 54 1.85 18.55 -10.73
N ALA A 55 2.84 18.26 -9.90
CA ALA A 55 2.94 18.76 -8.54
C ALA A 55 4.22 19.54 -8.35
N GLN A 56 4.10 20.78 -7.88
CA GLN A 56 5.28 21.57 -7.56
C GLN A 56 5.92 21.06 -6.27
N PRO A 57 7.26 20.93 -6.21
CA PRO A 57 7.96 20.42 -5.02
C PRO A 57 7.62 21.18 -3.73
N ASN A 58 7.38 22.49 -3.83
CA ASN A 58 7.03 23.34 -2.69
C ASN A 58 5.61 23.06 -2.16
N GLN A 59 4.66 22.75 -3.07
CA GLN A 59 3.30 22.37 -2.69
C GLN A 59 3.27 21.03 -1.97
N VAL A 60 4.01 20.04 -2.48
CA VAL A 60 4.14 18.72 -1.85
C VAL A 60 4.73 18.86 -0.44
N LEU A 61 5.78 19.68 -0.28
CA LEU A 61 6.38 19.96 1.03
C LEU A 61 5.37 20.64 1.98
N GLY A 62 4.59 21.60 1.49
CA GLY A 62 3.52 22.25 2.25
C GLY A 62 2.46 21.26 2.73
N VAL A 63 2.02 20.36 1.87
CA VAL A 63 1.06 19.30 2.22
C VAL A 63 1.66 18.33 3.26
N MET A 64 2.93 17.90 3.10
CA MET A 64 3.60 17.05 4.07
C MET A 64 3.69 17.69 5.47
N ILE A 65 4.05 18.97 5.52
CA ILE A 65 4.11 19.71 6.80
C ILE A 65 2.70 19.88 7.39
N ALA A 66 1.72 20.25 6.59
CA ALA A 66 0.35 20.43 7.05
C ALA A 66 -0.26 19.11 7.60
N THR A 67 -0.09 18.01 6.87
CA THR A 67 -0.58 16.69 7.30
C THR A 67 0.12 16.17 8.56
N SER A 68 1.36 16.54 8.81
CA SER A 68 2.11 16.17 10.01
C SER A 68 1.76 17.07 11.20
N MET A 69 1.75 18.40 11.01
CA MET A 69 1.62 19.37 12.10
C MET A 69 0.17 19.56 12.58
N LEU A 70 -0.83 19.57 11.68
CA LEU A 70 -2.21 19.82 12.07
C LEU A 70 -2.76 18.78 13.06
N PRO A 71 -2.66 17.47 12.80
CA PRO A 71 -3.11 16.47 13.77
C PRO A 71 -2.31 16.48 15.06
N ALA A 72 -0.99 16.72 14.97
CA ALA A 72 -0.13 16.80 16.15
C ALA A 72 -0.52 17.97 17.06
N LEU A 73 -0.85 19.14 16.49
CA LEU A 73 -1.35 20.30 17.24
C LEU A 73 -2.71 20.03 17.88
N ILE A 74 -3.60 19.35 17.18
CA ILE A 74 -4.93 18.97 17.72
C ILE A 74 -4.74 18.05 18.93
N VAL A 75 -3.89 17.03 18.84
CA VAL A 75 -3.60 16.11 19.94
C VAL A 75 -2.94 16.82 21.11
N PHE A 76 -1.99 17.72 20.81
CA PHE A 76 -1.37 18.55 21.84
C PHE A 76 -2.40 19.37 22.62
N TRP A 77 -3.32 20.01 21.94
CA TRP A 77 -4.38 20.84 22.55
C TRP A 77 -5.36 20.02 23.37
N LEU A 78 -5.72 18.81 22.93
CA LEU A 78 -6.62 17.89 23.64
C LEU A 78 -6.02 17.35 24.96
N VAL A 79 -4.70 17.19 25.01
CA VAL A 79 -3.99 16.64 26.18
C VAL A 79 -3.49 17.75 27.13
N MET A 80 -3.64 19.02 26.73
CA MET A 80 -3.33 20.17 27.58
C MET A 80 -4.33 20.25 28.77
N PRO A 81 -4.01 19.81 30.01
CA PRO A 81 -3.10 20.48 30.92
C PRO A 81 -1.86 19.68 31.28
N ALA A 82 -1.70 18.47 30.80
CA ALA A 82 -0.53 17.64 31.14
C ALA A 82 0.59 17.87 30.09
N LEU A 83 1.45 18.87 30.33
CA LEU A 83 2.48 19.31 29.36
C LEU A 83 3.43 18.19 28.87
N ILE A 84 3.92 17.33 29.80
CA ILE A 84 4.89 16.28 29.46
C ILE A 84 4.29 15.23 28.52
N PRO A 85 3.14 14.59 28.84
CA PRO A 85 2.53 13.64 27.91
C PRO A 85 2.02 14.32 26.63
N ALA A 86 1.59 15.59 26.66
CA ALA A 86 1.19 16.33 25.47
C ALA A 86 2.36 16.52 24.49
N CYS A 87 3.55 16.88 24.98
CA CYS A 87 4.76 17.00 24.15
C CYS A 87 5.20 15.65 23.54
N ILE A 88 5.15 14.57 24.33
CA ILE A 88 5.50 13.23 23.85
C ILE A 88 4.53 12.78 22.76
N LEU A 89 3.21 12.92 22.98
CA LEU A 89 2.19 12.56 22.01
C LEU A 89 2.28 13.42 20.74
N PHE A 90 2.52 14.73 20.88
CA PHE A 90 2.75 15.62 19.74
C PHE A 90 3.89 15.09 18.85
N LEU A 91 5.03 14.74 19.45
CA LEU A 91 6.19 14.27 18.69
C LEU A 91 5.93 12.90 18.02
N VAL A 92 5.28 11.97 18.73
CA VAL A 92 4.92 10.66 18.17
C VAL A 92 3.95 10.81 17.01
N VAL A 93 2.90 11.62 17.15
CA VAL A 93 1.90 11.85 16.10
C VAL A 93 2.52 12.58 14.90
N ALA A 94 3.37 13.60 15.14
CA ALA A 94 4.05 14.32 14.07
C ALA A 94 4.94 13.39 13.23
N ILE A 95 5.71 12.50 13.88
CA ILE A 95 6.55 11.51 13.17
C ILE A 95 5.68 10.49 12.42
N ALA A 96 4.65 9.94 13.04
CA ALA A 96 3.76 8.96 12.39
C ALA A 96 3.06 9.56 11.16
N MET A 97 2.53 10.77 11.28
CA MET A 97 1.81 11.46 10.20
C MET A 97 2.73 11.91 9.06
N TRP A 98 4.04 12.04 9.31
CA TRP A 98 5.02 12.35 8.27
C TRP A 98 5.09 11.29 7.16
N PHE A 99 4.84 10.02 7.49
CA PHE A 99 4.85 8.91 6.52
C PHE A 99 3.54 8.76 5.74
N VAL A 100 2.45 9.39 6.21
CA VAL A 100 1.12 9.25 5.61
C VAL A 100 1.06 9.71 4.15
N PRO A 101 1.59 10.89 3.74
CA PRO A 101 1.54 11.31 2.35
C PRO A 101 2.24 10.34 1.39
N LYS A 102 3.39 9.78 1.81
CA LYS A 102 4.09 8.76 1.04
C LYS A 102 3.23 7.51 0.86
N ALA A 103 2.63 7.00 1.95
CA ALA A 103 1.77 5.82 1.89
C ALA A 103 0.54 6.02 1.00
N ILE A 104 -0.05 7.23 1.02
CA ILE A 104 -1.17 7.59 0.14
C ILE A 104 -0.73 7.55 -1.32
N VAL A 105 0.39 8.21 -1.67
CA VAL A 105 0.89 8.26 -3.05
C VAL A 105 1.28 6.87 -3.55
N ASP A 106 1.92 6.05 -2.71
CA ASP A 106 2.25 4.66 -3.05
C ASP A 106 0.99 3.82 -3.31
N THR A 107 -0.04 3.98 -2.50
CA THR A 107 -1.33 3.31 -2.69
C THR A 107 -2.02 3.76 -3.97
N MET A 108 -2.02 5.06 -4.26
CA MET A 108 -2.58 5.62 -5.50
C MET A 108 -1.85 5.10 -6.73
N PHE A 109 -0.51 5.07 -6.69
CA PHE A 109 0.31 4.55 -7.78
C PHE A 109 0.06 3.04 -7.99
N SER A 110 0.05 2.25 -6.93
CA SER A 110 -0.22 0.80 -7.02
C SER A 110 -1.59 0.50 -7.60
N ARG A 111 -2.63 1.22 -7.18
CA ARG A 111 -3.98 1.10 -7.77
C ARG A 111 -4.03 1.49 -9.25
N ARG A 112 -3.27 2.53 -9.63
CA ARG A 112 -3.16 2.94 -11.03
C ARG A 112 -2.48 1.86 -11.88
N VAL A 113 -1.39 1.25 -11.38
CA VAL A 113 -0.68 0.15 -12.04
C VAL A 113 -1.59 -1.08 -12.18
N GLU A 114 -2.33 -1.45 -11.15
CA GLU A 114 -3.28 -2.56 -11.19
C GLU A 114 -4.39 -2.33 -12.22
N LEU A 115 -4.95 -1.12 -12.25
CA LEU A 115 -5.94 -0.74 -13.25
C LEU A 115 -5.36 -0.74 -14.67
N PHE A 116 -4.12 -0.24 -14.84
CA PHE A 116 -3.40 -0.30 -16.10
C PHE A 116 -3.22 -1.75 -16.58
N ASN A 117 -2.76 -2.66 -15.72
CA ASN A 117 -2.56 -4.07 -16.05
C ASN A 117 -3.89 -4.74 -16.47
N THR A 118 -4.98 -4.42 -15.79
CA THR A 118 -6.31 -4.92 -16.15
C THR A 118 -6.73 -4.42 -17.53
N GLN A 119 -6.56 -3.13 -17.82
CA GLN A 119 -6.90 -2.52 -19.11
C GLN A 119 -5.95 -2.96 -20.23
N MET A 120 -4.68 -3.26 -19.91
CA MET A 120 -3.69 -3.73 -20.88
C MET A 120 -4.14 -5.00 -21.61
N VAL A 121 -4.79 -5.92 -20.93
CA VAL A 121 -5.29 -7.16 -21.51
C VAL A 121 -6.26 -6.89 -22.66
N ASP A 122 -7.19 -5.97 -22.44
CA ASP A 122 -8.18 -5.59 -23.46
C ASP A 122 -7.56 -4.71 -24.55
N GLY A 123 -6.65 -3.81 -24.17
CA GLY A 123 -5.90 -2.96 -25.09
C GLY A 123 -5.00 -3.76 -26.05
N LEU A 124 -4.28 -4.76 -25.54
CA LEU A 124 -3.47 -5.66 -26.37
C LEU A 124 -4.33 -6.51 -27.30
N GLY A 125 -5.50 -6.97 -26.83
CA GLY A 125 -6.47 -7.66 -27.67
C GLY A 125 -6.98 -6.77 -28.80
N LEU A 126 -7.25 -5.50 -28.53
CA LEU A 126 -7.66 -4.52 -29.53
C LEU A 126 -6.52 -4.25 -30.54
N MET A 127 -5.28 -4.14 -30.08
CA MET A 127 -4.10 -4.00 -30.96
C MET A 127 -3.94 -5.23 -31.86
N ALA A 128 -4.06 -6.44 -31.32
CA ALA A 128 -3.97 -7.68 -32.08
C ALA A 128 -5.02 -7.73 -33.21
N ASN A 129 -6.26 -7.40 -32.88
CA ASN A 129 -7.36 -7.34 -33.88
C ASN A 129 -7.10 -6.28 -34.95
N GLY A 130 -6.61 -5.10 -34.58
CA GLY A 130 -6.22 -4.05 -35.53
C GLY A 130 -5.12 -4.52 -36.47
N MET A 131 -4.07 -5.14 -35.97
CA MET A 131 -2.98 -5.66 -36.81
C MET A 131 -3.40 -6.82 -37.69
N LYS A 132 -4.30 -7.70 -37.23
CA LYS A 132 -4.92 -8.73 -38.09
C LYS A 132 -5.74 -8.14 -39.24
N SER A 133 -6.35 -6.99 -39.04
CA SER A 133 -7.08 -6.25 -40.06
C SER A 133 -6.15 -5.44 -41.00
N GLY A 134 -4.83 -5.59 -40.86
CA GLY A 134 -3.82 -4.96 -41.71
C GLY A 134 -3.34 -3.60 -41.23
N LEU A 135 -3.71 -3.14 -40.03
CA LEU A 135 -3.17 -1.92 -39.45
C LEU A 135 -1.71 -2.13 -39.03
N SER A 136 -0.89 -1.11 -39.19
CA SER A 136 0.45 -1.09 -38.61
C SER A 136 0.36 -1.05 -37.06
N ILE A 137 1.46 -1.39 -36.36
CA ILE A 137 1.53 -1.30 -34.91
C ILE A 137 1.20 0.12 -34.43
N ILE A 138 1.70 1.17 -35.07
CA ILE A 138 1.46 2.56 -34.71
C ILE A 138 -0.03 2.93 -34.89
N GLN A 139 -0.65 2.49 -35.99
CA GLN A 139 -2.08 2.69 -36.23
C GLN A 139 -2.93 1.96 -35.16
N SER A 140 -2.55 0.74 -34.80
CA SER A 140 -3.22 -0.03 -33.75
C SER A 140 -3.09 0.62 -32.39
N ILE A 141 -1.91 1.18 -32.05
CA ILE A 141 -1.70 1.98 -30.83
C ILE A 141 -2.61 3.24 -30.85
N GLY A 142 -2.73 3.90 -32.02
CA GLY A 142 -3.61 5.06 -32.19
C GLY A 142 -5.10 4.74 -32.02
N MET A 143 -5.52 3.53 -32.40
CA MET A 143 -6.87 3.02 -32.17
C MET A 143 -7.12 2.80 -30.68
N VAL A 144 -6.20 2.13 -30.01
CA VAL A 144 -6.28 1.85 -28.56
C VAL A 144 -6.35 3.15 -27.74
N LYS A 145 -5.56 4.16 -28.12
CA LYS A 145 -5.65 5.49 -27.47
C LYS A 145 -7.07 6.07 -27.49
N ARG A 146 -7.83 5.86 -28.57
CA ARG A 146 -9.19 6.41 -28.72
C ARG A 146 -10.25 5.60 -28.00
N GLU A 147 -10.07 4.28 -27.94
CA GLU A 147 -11.10 3.35 -27.48
C GLU A 147 -10.96 2.99 -25.98
N MET A 148 -9.72 3.07 -25.44
CA MET A 148 -9.46 2.63 -24.07
C MET A 148 -9.55 3.79 -23.08
N PRO A 149 -9.99 3.54 -21.84
CA PRO A 149 -10.03 4.54 -20.78
C PRO A 149 -8.64 4.77 -20.18
N ASN A 150 -8.53 5.84 -19.35
CA ASN A 150 -7.35 6.08 -18.53
C ASN A 150 -7.26 5.04 -17.39
N PRO A 151 -6.08 4.64 -16.98
CA PRO A 151 -4.74 5.15 -17.29
C PRO A 151 -4.10 4.60 -18.57
N PHE A 152 -4.62 3.50 -19.16
CA PHE A 152 -3.98 2.84 -20.28
C PHE A 152 -3.86 3.77 -21.51
N SER A 153 -4.93 4.47 -21.86
CA SER A 153 -4.94 5.44 -22.96
C SER A 153 -3.88 6.54 -22.82
N GLN A 154 -3.65 7.04 -21.60
CA GLN A 154 -2.64 8.07 -21.35
C GLN A 154 -1.21 7.56 -21.60
N GLU A 155 -0.90 6.37 -21.13
CA GLU A 155 0.44 5.78 -21.30
C GLU A 155 0.69 5.43 -22.77
N VAL A 156 -0.32 4.92 -23.47
CA VAL A 156 -0.27 4.63 -24.89
C VAL A 156 -0.13 5.91 -25.72
N ASP A 157 -0.81 7.00 -25.33
CA ASP A 157 -0.60 8.33 -25.93
C ASP A 157 0.82 8.83 -25.74
N TYR A 158 1.41 8.56 -24.58
CA TYR A 158 2.81 8.93 -24.30
C TYR A 158 3.78 8.15 -25.20
N VAL A 159 3.52 6.86 -25.45
CA VAL A 159 4.29 6.04 -26.43
C VAL A 159 4.19 6.66 -27.84
N LEU A 160 2.99 7.05 -28.27
CA LEU A 160 2.80 7.70 -29.58
C LEU A 160 3.54 9.03 -29.68
N LYS A 161 3.52 9.86 -28.62
CA LYS A 161 4.25 11.12 -28.60
C LYS A 161 5.77 10.93 -28.71
N GLN A 162 6.33 9.92 -28.02
CA GLN A 162 7.73 9.58 -28.14
C GLN A 162 8.10 9.17 -29.58
N GLN A 163 7.23 8.36 -30.20
CA GLN A 163 7.42 7.94 -31.58
C GLN A 163 7.37 9.12 -32.57
N MET A 164 6.47 10.11 -32.33
CA MET A 164 6.43 11.35 -33.14
C MET A 164 7.70 12.21 -32.98
N LEU A 165 8.38 12.10 -31.87
CA LEU A 165 9.68 12.75 -31.61
C LEU A 165 10.88 11.98 -32.20
N GLY A 166 10.63 10.86 -32.91
CA GLY A 166 11.66 10.05 -33.55
C GLY A 166 12.24 8.93 -32.70
N ILE A 167 11.71 8.70 -31.49
CA ILE A 167 12.09 7.56 -30.66
C ILE A 167 11.51 6.29 -31.29
N SER A 168 12.29 5.20 -31.33
CA SER A 168 11.81 3.92 -31.87
C SER A 168 10.61 3.40 -31.05
N VAL A 169 9.73 2.61 -31.68
CA VAL A 169 8.58 2.02 -30.98
C VAL A 169 9.04 1.11 -29.84
N GLU A 170 10.15 0.41 -30.03
CA GLU A 170 10.78 -0.46 -29.05
C GLU A 170 11.23 0.31 -27.82
N ASP A 171 11.98 1.40 -28.02
CA ASP A 171 12.46 2.24 -26.94
C ASP A 171 11.30 2.93 -26.21
N ALA A 172 10.27 3.33 -26.95
CA ALA A 172 9.07 3.92 -26.35
C ALA A 172 8.31 2.90 -25.47
N PHE A 173 8.22 1.64 -25.89
CA PHE A 173 7.68 0.57 -25.03
C PHE A 173 8.58 0.22 -23.86
N GLN A 174 9.90 0.21 -24.02
CA GLN A 174 10.82 0.03 -22.90
C GLN A 174 10.69 1.15 -21.87
N ASN A 175 10.50 2.40 -22.31
CA ASN A 175 10.22 3.52 -21.42
C ASN A 175 8.89 3.34 -20.69
N LEU A 176 7.85 2.85 -21.37
CA LEU A 176 6.58 2.47 -20.74
C LEU A 176 6.79 1.41 -19.64
N ALA A 177 7.55 0.36 -19.93
CA ALA A 177 7.83 -0.70 -18.95
C ALA A 177 8.53 -0.15 -17.70
N LYS A 178 9.52 0.73 -17.87
CA LYS A 178 10.22 1.40 -16.75
C LYS A 178 9.28 2.30 -15.92
N ARG A 179 8.33 2.99 -16.57
CA ARG A 179 7.38 3.88 -15.91
C ARG A 179 6.36 3.12 -15.06
N ILE A 180 5.79 2.04 -15.61
CA ILE A 180 4.76 1.24 -14.95
C ILE A 180 5.37 0.32 -13.90
N GLY A 181 6.53 -0.30 -14.18
CA GLY A 181 7.22 -1.19 -13.25
C GLY A 181 6.47 -2.49 -12.95
N SER A 182 5.60 -2.94 -13.86
CA SER A 182 4.82 -4.18 -13.74
C SER A 182 5.51 -5.32 -14.47
N GLU A 183 5.45 -6.53 -13.90
CA GLU A 183 5.99 -7.74 -14.50
C GLU A 183 5.28 -8.10 -15.82
N ASP A 184 3.95 -7.94 -15.86
CA ASP A 184 3.14 -8.20 -17.05
C ASP A 184 3.51 -7.25 -18.21
N VAL A 185 3.77 -5.97 -17.90
CA VAL A 185 4.23 -4.98 -18.89
C VAL A 185 5.62 -5.32 -19.39
N ASN A 186 6.53 -5.72 -18.50
CA ASN A 186 7.88 -6.13 -18.89
C ASN A 186 7.84 -7.35 -19.82
N MET A 187 7.02 -8.35 -19.51
CA MET A 187 6.83 -9.53 -20.36
C MET A 187 6.32 -9.13 -21.76
N PHE A 188 5.27 -8.30 -21.82
CA PHE A 188 4.72 -7.79 -23.06
C PHE A 188 5.76 -7.04 -23.90
N VAL A 189 6.45 -6.07 -23.27
CA VAL A 189 7.45 -5.22 -23.96
C VAL A 189 8.61 -6.06 -24.47
N THR A 190 9.11 -6.99 -23.68
CA THR A 190 10.19 -7.90 -24.09
C THR A 190 9.79 -8.71 -25.30
N ALA A 191 8.56 -9.25 -25.33
CA ALA A 191 8.07 -10.00 -26.47
C ALA A 191 7.97 -9.13 -27.72
N VAL A 192 7.49 -7.88 -27.60
CA VAL A 192 7.41 -6.94 -28.74
C VAL A 192 8.78 -6.65 -29.33
N VAL A 193 9.77 -6.37 -28.46
CA VAL A 193 11.14 -6.05 -28.89
C VAL A 193 11.75 -7.23 -29.63
N ILE A 194 11.71 -8.44 -29.06
CA ILE A 194 12.28 -9.64 -29.67
C ILE A 194 11.63 -9.94 -31.02
N LEU A 195 10.31 -9.86 -31.11
CA LEU A 195 9.59 -10.20 -32.35
C LEU A 195 9.79 -9.19 -33.46
N LYS A 196 9.98 -7.94 -33.13
CA LYS A 196 10.30 -6.94 -34.15
C LYS A 196 11.70 -7.14 -34.72
N GLU A 197 12.66 -7.55 -33.88
CA GLU A 197 14.01 -7.89 -34.32
C GLU A 197 14.04 -9.17 -35.19
N THR A 198 13.23 -10.16 -34.84
CA THR A 198 13.20 -11.47 -35.53
C THR A 198 12.23 -11.51 -36.73
N GLY A 199 11.39 -10.48 -36.92
CA GLY A 199 10.38 -10.42 -37.97
C GLY A 199 9.16 -11.32 -37.75
N GLY A 200 8.85 -11.66 -36.49
CA GLY A 200 7.73 -12.52 -36.13
C GLY A 200 6.35 -11.88 -36.30
N ASN A 201 5.30 -12.69 -36.20
CA ASN A 201 3.90 -12.24 -36.27
C ASN A 201 3.46 -11.58 -34.94
N LEU A 202 3.55 -10.25 -34.86
CA LEU A 202 3.18 -9.48 -33.68
C LEU A 202 1.70 -9.67 -33.29
N ALA A 203 0.79 -9.81 -34.24
CA ALA A 203 -0.64 -9.96 -33.96
C ALA A 203 -0.94 -11.27 -33.22
N GLU A 204 -0.37 -12.38 -33.66
CA GLU A 204 -0.51 -13.69 -33.03
C GLU A 204 0.14 -13.72 -31.65
N THR A 205 1.29 -13.05 -31.51
CA THR A 205 1.97 -12.97 -30.21
C THR A 205 1.18 -12.15 -29.20
N PHE A 206 0.57 -11.04 -29.60
CA PHE A 206 -0.28 -10.26 -28.71
C PHE A 206 -1.47 -11.07 -28.22
N GLU A 207 -2.09 -11.88 -29.09
CA GLU A 207 -3.15 -12.80 -28.67
C GLU A 207 -2.66 -13.84 -27.66
N THR A 208 -1.49 -14.43 -27.93
CA THR A 208 -0.90 -15.40 -27.02
C THR A 208 -0.60 -14.77 -25.65
N ILE A 209 -0.01 -13.57 -25.62
CA ILE A 209 0.23 -12.83 -24.38
C ILE A 209 -1.07 -12.55 -23.63
N VAL A 210 -2.09 -12.07 -24.34
CA VAL A 210 -3.42 -11.82 -23.77
C VAL A 210 -4.02 -13.10 -23.18
N ALA A 211 -3.90 -14.23 -23.87
CA ALA A 211 -4.40 -15.52 -23.38
C ALA A 211 -3.67 -15.96 -22.11
N VAL A 212 -2.34 -15.84 -22.08
CA VAL A 212 -1.51 -16.16 -20.89
C VAL A 212 -1.87 -15.29 -19.71
N ILE A 213 -1.95 -13.97 -19.90
CA ILE A 213 -2.30 -13.04 -18.80
C ILE A 213 -3.73 -13.30 -18.31
N ARG A 214 -4.70 -13.54 -19.19
CA ARG A 214 -6.09 -13.87 -18.81
C ARG A 214 -6.16 -15.15 -17.98
N GLU A 215 -5.44 -16.19 -18.37
CA GLU A 215 -5.43 -17.46 -17.62
C GLU A 215 -4.76 -17.26 -16.24
N ARG A 216 -3.64 -16.51 -16.17
CA ARG A 216 -3.01 -16.14 -14.90
C ARG A 216 -3.99 -15.42 -13.97
N ILE A 217 -4.66 -14.36 -14.45
CA ILE A 217 -5.66 -13.60 -13.66
C ILE A 217 -6.79 -14.52 -13.18
N LYS A 218 -7.25 -15.44 -14.02
CA LYS A 218 -8.30 -16.41 -13.66
C LYS A 218 -7.85 -17.35 -12.54
N VAL A 219 -6.62 -17.86 -12.63
CA VAL A 219 -6.03 -18.70 -11.57
C VAL A 219 -5.86 -17.91 -10.26
N GLU A 220 -5.33 -16.70 -10.32
CA GLU A 220 -5.18 -15.83 -9.14
C GLU A 220 -6.52 -15.52 -8.46
N LYS A 221 -7.57 -15.21 -9.25
CA LYS A 221 -8.93 -15.01 -8.73
C LYS A 221 -9.49 -16.27 -8.08
N LYS A 222 -9.25 -17.44 -8.67
CA LYS A 222 -9.67 -18.73 -8.11
C LYS A 222 -8.97 -19.00 -6.78
N ILE A 223 -7.65 -18.82 -6.72
CA ILE A 223 -6.86 -18.97 -5.49
C ILE A 223 -7.36 -18.00 -4.41
N SER A 224 -7.55 -16.72 -4.74
CA SER A 224 -8.07 -15.71 -3.81
C SER A 224 -9.48 -16.08 -3.27
N ALA A 225 -10.34 -16.65 -4.12
CA ALA A 225 -11.66 -17.12 -3.68
C ALA A 225 -11.55 -18.32 -2.71
N MET A 226 -10.68 -19.29 -3.02
CA MET A 226 -10.42 -20.44 -2.16
C MET A 226 -9.81 -20.02 -0.83
N MET A 227 -8.86 -19.07 -0.83
CA MET A 227 -8.28 -18.53 0.41
C MET A 227 -9.33 -17.86 1.30
N ARG A 228 -10.23 -17.04 0.71
CA ARG A 228 -11.33 -16.42 1.47
C ARG A 228 -12.27 -17.44 2.07
N GLN A 229 -12.60 -18.51 1.34
CA GLN A 229 -13.40 -19.61 1.85
C GLN A 229 -12.71 -20.31 3.02
N ASN A 230 -11.43 -20.62 2.91
CA ASN A 230 -10.66 -21.27 3.96
C ASN A 230 -10.53 -20.38 5.21
N LEU A 231 -10.34 -19.07 5.03
CA LEU A 231 -10.33 -18.10 6.14
C LEU A 231 -11.68 -18.05 6.87
N ALA A 232 -12.79 -18.07 6.13
CA ALA A 232 -14.12 -18.11 6.73
C ALA A 232 -14.35 -19.41 7.53
N GLN A 233 -13.95 -20.57 6.99
CA GLN A 233 -13.99 -21.83 7.71
C GLN A 233 -13.09 -21.81 8.95
N GLY A 234 -11.87 -21.27 8.83
CA GLY A 234 -10.95 -21.11 9.96
C GLY A 234 -11.51 -20.22 11.06
N ALA A 235 -12.19 -19.13 10.70
CA ALA A 235 -12.85 -18.25 11.66
C ALA A 235 -13.99 -18.95 12.41
N ILE A 236 -14.80 -19.78 11.71
CA ILE A 236 -15.85 -20.58 12.33
C ILE A 236 -15.23 -21.56 13.34
N VAL A 237 -14.20 -22.31 12.95
CA VAL A 237 -13.52 -23.26 13.85
C VAL A 237 -12.89 -22.55 15.04
N ALA A 238 -12.24 -21.39 14.84
CA ALA A 238 -11.65 -20.59 15.90
C ALA A 238 -12.69 -20.00 16.88
N SER A 239 -13.92 -19.75 16.42
CA SER A 239 -15.01 -19.26 17.28
C SER A 239 -15.73 -20.37 18.07
N MET A 240 -15.57 -21.63 17.68
CA MET A 240 -16.29 -22.78 18.28
C MET A 240 -16.13 -22.92 19.81
N PRO A 241 -14.91 -22.75 20.40
CA PRO A 241 -14.76 -22.82 21.84
C PRO A 241 -15.60 -21.78 22.59
N PHE A 242 -15.70 -20.58 22.04
CA PHE A 242 -16.51 -19.50 22.63
C PHE A 242 -18.02 -19.79 22.51
N ALA A 243 -18.44 -20.33 21.36
CA ALA A 243 -19.82 -20.73 21.16
C ALA A 243 -20.25 -21.87 22.12
N LEU A 244 -19.35 -22.84 22.34
CA LEU A 244 -19.58 -23.90 23.32
C LEU A 244 -19.63 -23.38 24.76
N LEU A 245 -18.71 -22.47 25.14
CA LEU A 245 -18.75 -21.83 26.45
C LEU A 245 -20.05 -21.05 26.68
N ALA A 246 -20.50 -20.31 25.66
CA ALA A 246 -21.80 -19.62 25.73
C ALA A 246 -22.96 -20.59 25.87
N MET A 247 -22.96 -21.67 25.10
CA MET A 247 -24.00 -22.70 25.17
C MET A 247 -24.09 -23.35 26.56
N PHE A 248 -22.94 -23.71 27.16
CA PHE A 248 -22.91 -24.28 28.52
C PHE A 248 -23.35 -23.26 29.57
N TYR A 249 -22.96 -22.01 29.43
CA TYR A 249 -23.38 -20.95 30.35
C TYR A 249 -24.90 -20.74 30.35
N PHE A 250 -25.55 -20.77 29.18
CA PHE A 250 -26.99 -20.64 29.07
C PHE A 250 -27.76 -21.91 29.44
N SER A 251 -27.13 -23.09 29.39
CA SER A 251 -27.77 -24.36 29.74
C SER A 251 -27.75 -24.67 31.25
N ASP A 252 -26.65 -24.33 31.93
CA ASP A 252 -26.49 -24.54 33.37
C ASP A 252 -25.42 -23.56 33.90
N GLU A 253 -25.87 -22.49 34.56
CA GLU A 253 -24.97 -21.51 35.20
C GLU A 253 -24.01 -22.14 36.22
N GLY A 254 -24.39 -23.24 36.86
CA GLY A 254 -23.58 -23.94 37.87
C GLY A 254 -22.42 -24.72 37.25
N PHE A 255 -22.49 -25.10 35.97
CA PHE A 255 -21.50 -25.97 35.33
C PHE A 255 -20.14 -25.30 35.17
N LEU A 256 -20.13 -24.01 34.82
CA LEU A 256 -18.89 -23.25 34.59
C LEU A 256 -18.34 -22.58 35.86
N MET A 257 -19.15 -22.42 36.91
CA MET A 257 -18.74 -21.72 38.16
C MET A 257 -17.50 -22.31 38.81
N PRO A 258 -17.32 -23.60 38.98
CA PRO A 258 -16.12 -24.19 39.59
C PRO A 258 -14.85 -23.86 38.80
N MET A 259 -14.96 -23.72 37.49
CA MET A 259 -13.85 -23.41 36.59
C MET A 259 -13.28 -22.00 36.82
N PHE A 260 -14.10 -21.07 37.32
CA PHE A 260 -13.70 -19.68 37.65
C PHE A 260 -13.39 -19.48 39.13
N GLN A 261 -13.82 -20.39 40.01
CA GLN A 261 -13.65 -20.27 41.47
C GLN A 261 -12.43 -21.02 41.96
N GLU A 262 -12.01 -22.11 41.28
CA GLU A 262 -10.85 -22.90 41.71
C GLU A 262 -9.55 -22.50 40.99
N PRO A 263 -8.39 -22.51 41.72
CA PRO A 263 -7.10 -22.23 41.10
C PRO A 263 -6.73 -23.17 39.95
N LEU A 264 -7.18 -24.45 40.05
CA LEU A 264 -7.00 -25.48 39.01
C LEU A 264 -7.75 -25.11 37.72
N GLY A 265 -8.96 -24.53 37.86
CA GLY A 265 -9.78 -24.08 36.73
C GLY A 265 -9.08 -22.97 35.95
N TRP A 266 -8.48 -21.99 36.61
CA TRP A 266 -7.69 -20.95 35.96
C TRP A 266 -6.45 -21.48 35.23
N ALA A 267 -5.77 -22.48 35.79
CA ALA A 267 -4.64 -23.12 35.14
C ALA A 267 -5.07 -23.83 33.84
N LEU A 268 -6.20 -24.56 33.89
CA LEU A 268 -6.77 -25.26 32.72
C LEU A 268 -7.21 -24.27 31.63
N LEU A 269 -7.88 -23.17 32.01
CA LEU A 269 -8.25 -22.09 31.09
C LEU A 269 -7.02 -21.46 30.43
N GLY A 270 -5.95 -21.23 31.19
CA GLY A 270 -4.69 -20.72 30.65
C GLY A 270 -4.06 -21.63 29.62
N VAL A 271 -4.02 -22.94 29.91
CA VAL A 271 -3.51 -23.94 28.96
C VAL A 271 -4.39 -24.02 27.71
N ALA A 272 -5.71 -24.04 27.87
CA ALA A 272 -6.65 -24.06 26.76
C ALA A 272 -6.51 -22.82 25.87
N PHE A 273 -6.34 -21.63 26.45
CA PHE A 273 -6.10 -20.40 25.72
C PHE A 273 -4.80 -20.43 24.92
N VAL A 274 -3.72 -20.96 25.48
CA VAL A 274 -2.44 -21.12 24.77
C VAL A 274 -2.61 -22.03 23.55
N PHE A 275 -3.29 -23.20 23.71
CA PHE A 275 -3.57 -24.09 22.60
C PHE A 275 -4.47 -23.45 21.55
N TRP A 276 -5.46 -22.69 21.99
CA TRP A 276 -6.32 -21.94 21.05
C TRP A 276 -5.54 -20.94 20.23
N VAL A 277 -4.66 -20.13 20.84
CA VAL A 277 -3.79 -19.17 20.14
C VAL A 277 -2.89 -19.88 19.13
N ILE A 278 -2.27 -21.00 19.54
CA ILE A 278 -1.43 -21.79 18.62
C ILE A 278 -2.25 -22.31 17.45
N GLY A 279 -3.47 -22.79 17.68
CA GLY A 279 -4.39 -23.25 16.66
C GLY A 279 -4.78 -22.16 15.68
N VAL A 280 -5.11 -20.97 16.16
CA VAL A 280 -5.44 -19.80 15.32
C VAL A 280 -4.25 -19.39 14.45
N ILE A 281 -3.04 -19.34 15.04
CA ILE A 281 -1.81 -19.01 14.31
C ILE A 281 -1.53 -20.08 13.23
N ALA A 282 -1.71 -21.35 13.55
CA ALA A 282 -1.51 -22.44 12.59
C ALA A 282 -2.51 -22.36 11.43
N ILE A 283 -3.80 -22.13 11.69
CA ILE A 283 -4.82 -21.92 10.65
C ILE A 283 -4.42 -20.74 9.75
N TYR A 284 -4.07 -19.60 10.34
CA TYR A 284 -3.69 -18.41 9.58
C TYR A 284 -2.47 -18.67 8.69
N LYS A 285 -1.45 -19.35 9.21
CA LYS A 285 -0.21 -19.67 8.47
C LYS A 285 -0.42 -20.68 7.34
N VAL A 286 -1.29 -21.67 7.55
CA VAL A 286 -1.60 -22.71 6.54
C VAL A 286 -2.46 -22.13 5.41
N VAL A 287 -3.36 -21.20 5.72
CA VAL A 287 -4.25 -20.59 4.72
C VAL A 287 -3.52 -19.55 3.85
N GLN A 288 -2.46 -18.90 4.37
CA GLN A 288 -1.63 -17.98 3.58
C GLN A 288 -0.69 -18.75 2.63
N ILE A 289 -1.21 -19.21 1.51
CA ILE A 289 -0.37 -19.67 0.39
C ILE A 289 0.11 -18.42 -0.35
N LYS A 290 1.42 -18.14 -0.33
CA LYS A 290 2.03 -17.17 -1.23
C LYS A 290 2.02 -17.74 -2.65
N VAL A 291 1.29 -17.11 -3.55
CA VAL A 291 1.36 -17.31 -5.01
C VAL A 291 2.36 -16.34 -5.61
#